data_2ebfd423ff67cf7571758fc2461cef0e
#
_entry.id   2ebfd423ff67cf7571758fc2461cef0e
#
_cell.length_a   1.000
_cell.length_b   1.000
_cell.length_c   1.000
_cell.angle_alpha   90.00
_cell.angle_beta   90.00
_cell.angle_gamma   90.00
#
_symmetry.space_group_name_H-M   'P 1'
#
loop_
_entity.id
_entity.type
_entity.pdbx_description
1 polymer ?
#
loop_
_entity_poly.entity_id
_entity_poly.type
_entity_poly.pdbx_seq_one_letter_code
_entity_poly.pdbx_strand_id
1 'polypeptide(L)'
;MLHINEVRRIVVKVGTSTLTYENGKLNIRRIEHLVRTIGDLQNRGYDMVLVSSGAVGVGAAKLGLGGRPRELAMKQAAAAVGQCELMHIYDKMFLEYGINVAQILLTRENIIDDDQLENIHNTFTALMRMGVVPIVNENDTVATAELKHIENFGDNDTLSAVVARMCEADLLVIFSDIDGLYDSDPRKNPQAK
;
A
#
# COMPACT_ATOMS: atom_id res chain seq x y z
N MET A 1 -22.49 -15.03 -2.20
CA MET A 1 -22.95 -13.63 -2.31
C MET A 1 -22.39 -12.90 -1.10
N LEU A 2 -21.57 -11.88 -1.29
CA LEU A 2 -20.97 -11.14 -0.18
C LEU A 2 -22.10 -10.39 0.55
N HIS A 3 -22.34 -10.71 1.82
CA HIS A 3 -23.28 -9.96 2.64
C HIS A 3 -22.55 -8.74 3.22
N ILE A 4 -22.67 -7.60 2.57
CA ILE A 4 -21.98 -6.33 2.94
C ILE A 4 -22.20 -5.97 4.41
N ASN A 5 -23.32 -6.40 5.00
CA ASN A 5 -23.64 -6.16 6.42
C ASN A 5 -22.76 -6.96 7.41
N GLU A 6 -22.00 -7.94 6.94
CA GLU A 6 -21.11 -8.77 7.76
C GLU A 6 -19.65 -8.34 7.66
N VAL A 7 -19.32 -7.43 6.72
CA VAL A 7 -17.97 -6.89 6.53
C VAL A 7 -17.59 -6.05 7.75
N ARG A 8 -16.45 -6.36 8.34
CA ARG A 8 -15.86 -5.62 9.46
C ARG A 8 -14.47 -5.12 9.16
N ARG A 9 -13.66 -5.93 8.50
CA ARG A 9 -12.26 -5.60 8.20
C ARG A 9 -12.06 -5.41 6.72
N ILE A 10 -11.52 -4.26 6.35
CA ILE A 10 -11.38 -3.83 4.96
C ILE A 10 -9.93 -3.46 4.67
N VAL A 11 -9.33 -4.11 3.69
CA VAL A 11 -8.05 -3.71 3.11
C VAL A 11 -8.30 -2.85 1.88
N VAL A 12 -7.71 -1.68 1.84
CA VAL A 12 -7.78 -0.76 0.69
C VAL A 12 -6.39 -0.65 0.07
N LYS A 13 -6.26 -0.96 -1.22
CA LYS A 13 -4.99 -0.79 -1.94
C LYS A 13 -5.08 0.42 -2.87
N VAL A 14 -4.03 1.24 -2.84
CA VAL A 14 -3.87 2.40 -3.74
C VAL A 14 -2.54 2.34 -4.49
N GLY A 15 -2.62 2.55 -5.80
CA GLY A 15 -1.46 2.59 -6.69
C GLY A 15 -0.81 3.99 -6.73
N THR A 16 0.40 4.04 -7.29
CA THR A 16 1.16 5.29 -7.47
C THR A 16 0.37 6.32 -8.30
N SER A 17 -0.30 5.89 -9.37
CA SER A 17 -1.12 6.76 -10.23
C SER A 17 -2.30 7.42 -9.51
N THR A 18 -2.79 6.80 -8.43
CA THR A 18 -3.81 7.39 -7.55
C THR A 18 -3.23 8.48 -6.67
N LEU A 19 -2.01 8.27 -6.15
CA LEU A 19 -1.37 9.11 -5.15
C LEU A 19 -0.56 10.27 -5.73
N THR A 20 -0.13 10.18 -6.99
CA THR A 20 0.75 11.18 -7.61
C THR A 20 0.18 11.71 -8.92
N TYR A 21 0.62 12.90 -9.29
CA TYR A 21 0.53 13.43 -10.65
C TYR A 21 1.61 12.78 -11.54
N GLU A 22 1.53 12.96 -12.86
CA GLU A 22 2.51 12.49 -13.83
C GLU A 22 3.93 13.03 -13.57
N ASN A 23 4.04 14.22 -12.99
CA ASN A 23 5.32 14.83 -12.59
C ASN A 23 5.90 14.27 -11.28
N GLY A 24 5.30 13.23 -10.70
CA GLY A 24 5.72 12.56 -9.47
C GLY A 24 5.36 13.28 -8.17
N LYS A 25 4.79 14.49 -8.23
CA LYS A 25 4.33 15.21 -7.03
C LYS A 25 3.07 14.56 -6.47
N LEU A 26 2.92 14.60 -5.15
CA LEU A 26 1.74 14.05 -4.47
C LEU A 26 0.46 14.80 -4.89
N ASN A 27 -0.57 14.02 -5.20
CA ASN A 27 -1.92 14.53 -5.44
C ASN A 27 -2.66 14.64 -4.10
N ILE A 28 -2.40 15.73 -3.40
CA ILE A 28 -2.93 15.99 -2.06
C ILE A 28 -4.46 15.83 -2.01
N ARG A 29 -5.17 16.35 -3.03
CA ARG A 29 -6.63 16.24 -3.09
C ARG A 29 -7.14 14.81 -3.11
N ARG A 30 -6.46 13.91 -3.87
CA ARG A 30 -6.84 12.49 -3.92
C ARG A 30 -6.52 11.79 -2.61
N ILE A 31 -5.36 12.10 -2.01
CA ILE A 31 -4.95 11.55 -0.72
C ILE A 31 -5.92 11.99 0.38
N GLU A 32 -6.31 13.26 0.41
CA GLU A 32 -7.30 13.80 1.36
C GLU A 32 -8.65 13.07 1.23
N HIS A 33 -9.14 12.90 0.01
CA HIS A 33 -10.38 12.17 -0.22
C HIS A 33 -10.33 10.71 0.24
N LEU A 34 -9.21 10.03 -0.04
CA LEU A 34 -8.95 8.66 0.42
C LEU A 34 -8.94 8.59 1.95
N VAL A 35 -8.13 9.44 2.59
CA VAL A 35 -7.99 9.47 4.06
C VAL A 35 -9.31 9.81 4.73
N ARG A 36 -10.06 10.78 4.21
CA ARG A 36 -11.40 11.11 4.70
C ARG A 36 -12.34 9.92 4.66
N THR A 37 -12.35 9.17 3.55
CA THR A 37 -13.22 8.00 3.40
C THR A 37 -12.83 6.88 4.34
N ILE A 38 -11.53 6.56 4.43
CA ILE A 38 -11.01 5.53 5.36
C ILE A 38 -11.28 5.96 6.81
N GLY A 39 -11.04 7.24 7.15
CA GLY A 39 -11.27 7.78 8.48
C GLY A 39 -12.73 7.71 8.91
N ASP A 40 -13.67 8.03 8.01
CA ASP A 40 -15.11 7.88 8.27
C ASP A 40 -15.47 6.42 8.57
N LEU A 41 -14.97 5.47 7.76
CA LEU A 41 -15.23 4.06 7.97
C LEU A 41 -14.61 3.56 9.29
N GLN A 42 -13.36 3.94 9.60
CA GLN A 42 -12.71 3.60 10.86
C GLN A 42 -13.52 4.12 12.07
N ASN A 43 -13.97 5.38 12.02
CA ASN A 43 -14.78 6.00 13.09
C ASN A 43 -16.18 5.38 13.19
N ARG A 44 -16.66 4.72 12.15
CA ARG A 44 -17.90 3.91 12.18
C ARG A 44 -17.72 2.50 12.72
N GLY A 45 -16.50 2.13 13.09
CA GLY A 45 -16.19 0.85 13.73
C GLY A 45 -15.74 -0.25 12.77
N TYR A 46 -15.34 0.08 11.55
CA TYR A 46 -14.65 -0.86 10.65
C TYR A 46 -13.16 -0.89 10.99
N ASP A 47 -12.54 -2.05 10.88
CA ASP A 47 -11.08 -2.21 10.93
C ASP A 47 -10.49 -1.90 9.55
N MET A 48 -9.84 -0.77 9.39
CA MET A 48 -9.28 -0.33 8.11
C MET A 48 -7.79 -0.61 8.02
N VAL A 49 -7.33 -1.14 6.89
CA VAL A 49 -5.91 -1.32 6.53
C VAL A 49 -5.67 -0.68 5.17
N LEU A 50 -4.62 0.13 5.04
CA LEU A 50 -4.24 0.77 3.78
C LEU A 50 -2.96 0.14 3.24
N VAL A 51 -3.00 -0.41 2.03
CA VAL A 51 -1.80 -0.80 1.27
C VAL A 51 -1.48 0.30 0.28
N SER A 52 -0.36 0.97 0.50
CA SER A 52 0.06 2.15 -0.26
C SER A 52 1.22 1.83 -1.20
N SER A 53 1.32 2.57 -2.28
CA SER A 53 2.41 2.50 -3.25
C SER A 53 3.09 3.87 -3.40
N GLY A 54 4.09 3.94 -4.25
CA GLY A 54 4.61 5.20 -4.77
C GLY A 54 5.83 5.76 -4.05
N ALA A 55 6.39 5.07 -3.07
CA ALA A 55 7.56 5.54 -2.31
C ALA A 55 8.72 5.96 -3.23
N VAL A 56 9.11 5.12 -4.19
CA VAL A 56 10.20 5.44 -5.14
C VAL A 56 9.90 6.70 -5.96
N GLY A 57 8.66 6.83 -6.45
CA GLY A 57 8.26 7.99 -7.29
C GLY A 57 8.24 9.29 -6.50
N VAL A 58 7.64 9.26 -5.31
CA VAL A 58 7.58 10.41 -4.39
C VAL A 58 8.98 10.86 -3.97
N GLY A 59 9.83 9.90 -3.60
CA GLY A 59 11.21 10.19 -3.23
C GLY A 59 12.04 10.74 -4.37
N ALA A 60 11.89 10.18 -5.58
CA ALA A 60 12.57 10.69 -6.77
C ALA A 60 12.16 12.15 -7.07
N ALA A 61 10.87 12.47 -6.97
CA ALA A 61 10.37 13.83 -7.13
C ALA A 61 10.91 14.78 -6.04
N LYS A 62 10.92 14.33 -4.78
CA LYS A 62 11.44 15.12 -3.65
C LYS A 62 12.94 15.39 -3.77
N LEU A 63 13.70 14.43 -4.29
CA LEU A 63 15.15 14.54 -4.53
C LEU A 63 15.49 15.27 -5.85
N GLY A 64 14.51 15.62 -6.67
CA GLY A 64 14.75 16.32 -7.94
C GLY A 64 15.46 15.46 -9.00
N LEU A 65 15.24 14.12 -9.01
CA LEU A 65 15.98 13.21 -9.89
C LEU A 65 15.50 13.21 -11.36
N GLY A 66 14.55 14.07 -11.71
CA GLY A 66 14.03 14.18 -13.08
C GLY A 66 13.22 12.98 -13.59
N GLY A 67 12.96 11.97 -12.73
CA GLY A 67 12.20 10.78 -13.05
C GLY A 67 12.52 9.62 -12.12
N ARG A 68 11.88 8.46 -12.37
CA ARG A 68 12.11 7.26 -11.56
C ARG A 68 13.51 6.68 -11.86
N PRO A 69 14.37 6.49 -10.83
CA PRO A 69 15.72 5.96 -11.00
C PRO A 69 15.71 4.56 -11.65
N ARG A 70 16.76 4.25 -12.41
CA ARG A 70 16.96 2.91 -13.00
C ARG A 70 17.89 2.05 -12.15
N GLU A 71 18.91 2.67 -11.55
CA GLU A 71 19.88 2.01 -10.70
C GLU A 71 19.23 1.56 -9.38
N LEU A 72 19.55 0.35 -8.91
CA LEU A 72 18.94 -0.24 -7.71
C LEU A 72 19.20 0.62 -6.47
N ALA A 73 20.45 1.01 -6.21
CA ALA A 73 20.80 1.82 -5.04
C ALA A 73 20.05 3.16 -5.01
N MET A 74 19.88 3.78 -6.19
CA MET A 74 19.10 5.03 -6.31
C MET A 74 17.60 4.81 -6.12
N LYS A 75 17.04 3.65 -6.54
CA LYS A 75 15.65 3.29 -6.24
C LYS A 75 15.45 3.11 -4.75
N GLN A 76 16.34 2.38 -4.09
CA GLN A 76 16.29 2.14 -2.65
C GLN A 76 16.40 3.46 -1.86
N ALA A 77 17.36 4.32 -2.23
CA ALA A 77 17.50 5.64 -1.61
C ALA A 77 16.25 6.53 -1.83
N ALA A 78 15.70 6.54 -3.05
CA ALA A 78 14.46 7.25 -3.34
C ALA A 78 13.29 6.68 -2.55
N ALA A 79 13.16 5.36 -2.44
CA ALA A 79 12.13 4.71 -1.64
C ALA A 79 12.20 5.13 -0.16
N ALA A 80 13.39 5.16 0.43
CA ALA A 80 13.60 5.59 1.81
C ALA A 80 13.08 7.03 2.05
N VAL A 81 13.43 7.95 1.15
CA VAL A 81 12.98 9.35 1.25
C VAL A 81 11.47 9.48 1.00
N GLY A 82 10.96 8.77 0.01
CA GLY A 82 9.55 8.85 -0.36
C GLY A 82 8.62 8.17 0.65
N GLN A 83 9.05 7.07 1.26
CA GLN A 83 8.28 6.40 2.31
C GLN A 83 8.12 7.30 3.54
N CYS A 84 9.19 7.99 3.93
CA CYS A 84 9.14 8.99 5.00
C CYS A 84 8.13 10.11 4.69
N GLU A 85 8.14 10.63 3.46
CA GLU A 85 7.19 11.66 3.02
C GLU A 85 5.74 11.17 3.01
N LEU A 86 5.49 9.97 2.48
CA LEU A 86 4.15 9.37 2.46
C LEU A 86 3.60 9.19 3.88
N MET A 87 4.40 8.64 4.78
CA MET A 87 3.98 8.44 6.18
C MET A 87 3.70 9.77 6.87
N HIS A 88 4.53 10.79 6.67
CA HIS A 88 4.29 12.12 7.21
C HIS A 88 2.94 12.71 6.74
N ILE A 89 2.63 12.58 5.45
CA ILE A 89 1.36 13.08 4.89
C ILE A 89 0.16 12.29 5.42
N TYR A 90 0.26 10.96 5.48
CA TYR A 90 -0.81 10.13 6.02
C TYR A 90 -1.05 10.42 7.50
N ASP A 91 -0.01 10.45 8.31
CA ASP A 91 -0.11 10.74 9.75
C ASP A 91 -0.79 12.09 9.98
N LYS A 92 -0.32 13.13 9.29
CA LYS A 92 -0.91 14.47 9.37
C LYS A 92 -2.39 14.49 9.00
N MET A 93 -2.77 13.79 7.91
CA MET A 93 -4.16 13.82 7.42
C MET A 93 -5.09 12.97 8.27
N PHE A 94 -4.67 11.80 8.74
CA PHE A 94 -5.48 10.94 9.62
C PHE A 94 -5.67 11.57 11.01
N LEU A 95 -4.70 12.34 11.47
CA LEU A 95 -4.79 13.06 12.75
C LEU A 95 -5.97 14.05 12.77
N GLU A 96 -6.34 14.65 11.62
CA GLU A 96 -7.52 15.52 11.51
C GLU A 96 -8.84 14.80 11.84
N TYR A 97 -8.84 13.46 11.76
CA TYR A 97 -9.97 12.60 12.11
C TYR A 97 -9.79 11.91 13.47
N GLY A 98 -8.74 12.26 14.23
CA GLY A 98 -8.41 11.66 15.52
C GLY A 98 -7.91 10.23 15.42
N ILE A 99 -7.35 9.83 14.27
CA ILE A 99 -6.90 8.47 13.98
C ILE A 99 -5.38 8.42 13.96
N ASN A 100 -4.81 7.49 14.71
CA ASN A 100 -3.40 7.16 14.63
C ASN A 100 -3.14 6.18 13.49
N VAL A 101 -1.98 6.29 12.85
CA VAL A 101 -1.52 5.38 11.82
C VAL A 101 -0.24 4.66 12.26
N ALA A 102 0.01 3.48 11.71
CA ALA A 102 1.24 2.74 11.94
C ALA A 102 1.84 2.27 10.62
N GLN A 103 3.15 2.37 10.46
CA GLN A 103 3.86 1.87 9.30
C GLN A 103 4.17 0.38 9.45
N ILE A 104 3.84 -0.41 8.42
CA ILE A 104 4.30 -1.79 8.27
C ILE A 104 4.99 -1.92 6.91
N LEU A 105 6.26 -2.28 6.91
CA LEU A 105 7.03 -2.54 5.70
C LEU A 105 7.33 -4.03 5.59
N LEU A 106 6.94 -4.63 4.47
CA LEU A 106 7.06 -6.07 4.25
C LEU A 106 8.00 -6.37 3.09
N THR A 107 8.77 -7.43 3.24
CA THR A 107 9.45 -8.09 2.13
C THR A 107 8.79 -9.44 1.87
N ARG A 108 9.09 -10.06 0.74
CA ARG A 108 8.58 -11.40 0.42
C ARG A 108 9.08 -12.45 1.41
N GLU A 109 10.30 -12.31 1.91
CA GLU A 109 10.89 -13.21 2.90
C GLU A 109 10.05 -13.24 4.19
N ASN A 110 9.49 -12.11 4.60
CA ASN A 110 8.64 -12.03 5.79
C ASN A 110 7.35 -12.87 5.68
N ILE A 111 6.95 -13.26 4.48
CA ILE A 111 5.72 -14.01 4.22
C ILE A 111 5.98 -15.52 4.09
N ILE A 112 7.22 -15.90 3.76
CA ILE A 112 7.63 -17.29 3.59
C ILE A 112 8.03 -17.91 4.92
N ASP A 113 8.50 -17.10 5.86
CA ASP A 113 8.93 -17.50 7.19
C ASP A 113 7.74 -17.54 8.14
N ASP A 114 7.40 -18.71 8.67
CA ASP A 114 6.21 -18.90 9.51
C ASP A 114 6.26 -18.08 10.81
N ASP A 115 7.43 -17.96 11.44
CA ASP A 115 7.59 -17.19 12.68
C ASP A 115 7.38 -15.68 12.43
N GLN A 116 7.90 -15.18 11.30
CA GLN A 116 7.71 -13.79 10.91
C GLN A 116 6.26 -13.52 10.53
N LEU A 117 5.62 -14.46 9.84
CA LEU A 117 4.20 -14.38 9.46
C LEU A 117 3.31 -14.27 10.70
N GLU A 118 3.54 -15.09 11.73
CA GLU A 118 2.82 -15.03 13.00
C GLU A 118 3.04 -13.68 13.71
N ASN A 119 4.28 -13.20 13.76
CA ASN A 119 4.61 -11.91 14.36
C ASN A 119 3.90 -10.75 13.65
N ILE A 120 3.82 -10.79 12.33
CA ILE A 120 3.11 -9.78 11.53
C ILE A 120 1.61 -9.85 11.81
N HIS A 121 1.00 -11.02 11.82
CA HIS A 121 -0.42 -11.23 12.17
C HIS A 121 -0.73 -10.65 13.55
N ASN A 122 0.11 -10.96 14.55
CA ASN A 122 -0.02 -10.44 15.91
C ASN A 122 0.08 -8.92 15.96
N THR A 123 0.98 -8.33 15.16
CA THR A 123 1.13 -6.87 15.03
C THR A 123 -0.13 -6.22 14.44
N PHE A 124 -0.68 -6.75 13.34
CA PHE A 124 -1.94 -6.26 12.76
C PHE A 124 -3.07 -6.33 13.79
N THR A 125 -3.21 -7.46 14.46
CA THR A 125 -4.25 -7.67 15.47
C THR A 125 -4.14 -6.67 16.63
N ALA A 126 -2.92 -6.42 17.12
CA ALA A 126 -2.68 -5.45 18.18
C ALA A 126 -3.02 -4.01 17.74
N LEU A 127 -2.57 -3.59 16.55
CA LEU A 127 -2.83 -2.26 16.01
C LEU A 127 -4.33 -2.01 15.84
N MET A 128 -5.04 -2.96 15.22
CA MET A 128 -6.49 -2.83 15.01
C MET A 128 -7.27 -2.78 16.32
N ARG A 129 -6.89 -3.57 17.33
CA ARG A 129 -7.49 -3.50 18.69
C ARG A 129 -7.28 -2.14 19.36
N MET A 130 -6.20 -1.44 19.04
CA MET A 130 -5.93 -0.08 19.51
C MET A 130 -6.59 1.02 18.68
N GLY A 131 -7.36 0.65 17.63
CA GLY A 131 -7.99 1.60 16.71
C GLY A 131 -7.01 2.33 15.78
N VAL A 132 -5.80 1.78 15.62
CA VAL A 132 -4.76 2.32 14.73
C VAL A 132 -4.94 1.77 13.34
N VAL A 133 -4.83 2.61 12.31
CA VAL A 133 -4.87 2.20 10.90
C VAL A 133 -3.47 1.81 10.44
N PRO A 134 -3.21 0.51 10.14
CA PRO A 134 -1.95 0.09 9.55
C PRO A 134 -1.83 0.60 8.11
N ILE A 135 -0.69 1.21 7.78
CA ILE A 135 -0.31 1.59 6.43
C ILE A 135 0.84 0.70 5.99
N VAL A 136 0.56 -0.15 5.02
CA VAL A 136 1.47 -1.20 4.55
C VAL A 136 2.09 -0.81 3.22
N ASN A 137 3.36 -1.08 3.06
CA ASN A 137 4.06 -0.99 1.76
C ASN A 137 5.14 -2.08 1.68
N GLU A 138 5.67 -2.29 0.47
CA GLU A 138 6.88 -3.08 0.30
C GLU A 138 8.07 -2.34 0.92
N ASN A 139 9.01 -3.10 1.52
CA ASN A 139 10.26 -2.56 2.01
C ASN A 139 11.28 -2.43 0.87
N ASP A 140 11.01 -1.49 -0.03
CA ASP A 140 11.88 -1.21 -1.19
C ASP A 140 13.33 -0.90 -0.81
N THR A 141 13.61 -0.53 0.44
CA THR A 141 14.96 -0.14 0.90
C THR A 141 15.90 -1.31 1.04
N VAL A 142 15.37 -2.50 1.27
CA VAL A 142 16.13 -3.74 1.44
C VAL A 142 15.82 -4.78 0.36
N ALA A 143 14.91 -4.48 -0.55
CA ALA A 143 14.57 -5.36 -1.65
C ALA A 143 15.82 -5.63 -2.53
N THR A 144 16.20 -6.89 -2.67
CA THR A 144 17.39 -7.29 -3.41
C THR A 144 17.08 -7.61 -4.87
N ALA A 145 17.97 -7.20 -5.79
CA ALA A 145 17.85 -7.55 -7.21
C ALA A 145 18.16 -9.04 -7.49
N GLU A 146 18.75 -9.73 -6.53
CA GLU A 146 19.22 -11.13 -6.68
C GLU A 146 18.08 -12.15 -6.62
N LEU A 147 16.93 -11.77 -6.09
CA LEU A 147 15.70 -12.57 -6.14
C LEU A 147 15.02 -12.53 -7.53
N LYS A 148 15.81 -12.36 -8.61
CA LYS A 148 15.35 -12.37 -10.01
C LYS A 148 14.63 -13.65 -10.44
N HIS A 149 14.70 -14.72 -9.64
CA HIS A 149 13.98 -15.98 -9.88
C HIS A 149 12.81 -16.19 -8.93
N ILE A 150 12.66 -15.35 -7.91
CA ILE A 150 11.47 -15.29 -7.08
C ILE A 150 10.94 -13.88 -7.33
N GLU A 151 9.94 -13.78 -8.19
CA GLU A 151 9.31 -12.50 -8.53
C GLU A 151 9.04 -11.71 -7.24
N ASN A 152 9.49 -10.44 -7.17
CA ASN A 152 8.97 -9.46 -6.20
C ASN A 152 7.46 -9.59 -6.18
N PHE A 153 6.72 -9.06 -5.19
CA PHE A 153 5.25 -9.09 -5.21
C PHE A 153 4.66 -8.73 -6.59
N GLY A 154 5.50 -8.37 -7.56
CA GLY A 154 5.16 -7.99 -8.92
C GLY A 154 4.54 -6.60 -8.96
N ASP A 155 3.58 -6.39 -8.08
CA ASP A 155 2.97 -5.10 -7.78
C ASP A 155 2.31 -5.13 -6.40
N ASN A 156 1.85 -3.98 -5.92
CA ASN A 156 1.16 -3.89 -4.64
C ASN A 156 -0.25 -4.53 -4.66
N ASP A 157 -0.74 -5.02 -5.81
CA ASP A 157 -1.99 -5.80 -5.87
C ASP A 157 -1.78 -7.16 -5.23
N THR A 158 -0.68 -7.86 -5.59
CA THR A 158 -0.28 -9.12 -4.95
C THR A 158 0.01 -8.91 -3.46
N LEU A 159 0.76 -7.87 -3.09
CA LEU A 159 0.99 -7.54 -1.67
C LEU A 159 -0.33 -7.33 -0.94
N SER A 160 -1.30 -6.62 -1.54
CA SER A 160 -2.58 -6.35 -0.89
C SER A 160 -3.41 -7.62 -0.65
N ALA A 161 -3.37 -8.57 -1.57
CA ALA A 161 -4.03 -9.87 -1.40
C ALA A 161 -3.41 -10.69 -0.26
N VAL A 162 -2.07 -10.65 -0.15
CA VAL A 162 -1.35 -11.27 0.96
C VAL A 162 -1.70 -10.60 2.29
N VAL A 163 -1.67 -9.27 2.34
CA VAL A 163 -2.05 -8.49 3.53
C VAL A 163 -3.49 -8.78 3.94
N ALA A 164 -4.43 -8.83 2.99
CA ALA A 164 -5.82 -9.17 3.26
C ALA A 164 -5.97 -10.55 3.92
N ARG A 165 -5.20 -11.53 3.46
CA ARG A 165 -5.14 -12.86 4.08
C ARG A 165 -4.51 -12.83 5.46
N MET A 166 -3.38 -12.11 5.63
CA MET A 166 -2.64 -12.02 6.90
C MET A 166 -3.45 -11.36 8.02
N CYS A 167 -4.23 -10.33 7.69
CA CYS A 167 -5.07 -9.64 8.67
C CYS A 167 -6.52 -10.19 8.69
N GLU A 168 -6.81 -11.30 8.00
CA GLU A 168 -8.15 -11.92 7.94
C GLU A 168 -9.24 -10.91 7.51
N ALA A 169 -8.97 -10.19 6.43
CA ALA A 169 -9.90 -9.19 5.93
C ALA A 169 -11.14 -9.81 5.28
N ASP A 170 -12.29 -9.22 5.52
CA ASP A 170 -13.56 -9.61 4.89
C ASP A 170 -13.68 -9.05 3.46
N LEU A 171 -13.00 -7.93 3.20
CA LEU A 171 -13.06 -7.24 1.91
C LEU A 171 -11.70 -6.65 1.53
N LEU A 172 -11.30 -6.89 0.28
CA LEU A 172 -10.20 -6.19 -0.37
C LEU A 172 -10.73 -5.29 -1.48
N VAL A 173 -10.40 -4.00 -1.39
CA VAL A 173 -10.74 -2.98 -2.40
C VAL A 173 -9.45 -2.52 -3.08
N ILE A 174 -9.36 -2.73 -4.39
CA ILE A 174 -8.19 -2.34 -5.19
C ILE A 174 -8.57 -1.14 -6.06
N PHE A 175 -7.93 0.00 -5.80
CA PHE A 175 -8.00 1.14 -6.72
C PHE A 175 -7.02 0.90 -7.87
N SER A 176 -7.55 0.73 -9.05
CA SER A 176 -6.80 0.47 -10.28
C SER A 176 -7.12 1.53 -11.34
N ASP A 177 -6.21 1.70 -12.29
CA ASP A 177 -6.40 2.48 -13.52
C ASP A 177 -6.90 1.59 -14.68
N ILE A 178 -7.26 0.34 -14.39
CA ILE A 178 -7.87 -0.64 -15.29
C ILE A 178 -9.29 -0.91 -14.81
N ASP A 179 -10.22 -1.01 -15.74
CA ASP A 179 -11.66 -1.13 -15.48
C ASP A 179 -12.17 -2.54 -15.16
N GLY A 180 -11.26 -3.53 -15.11
CA GLY A 180 -11.62 -4.91 -14.80
C GLY A 180 -10.43 -5.83 -14.55
N LEU A 181 -10.73 -7.10 -14.32
CA LEU A 181 -9.75 -8.17 -14.26
C LEU A 181 -9.54 -8.73 -15.69
N TYR A 182 -8.30 -8.76 -16.13
CA TYR A 182 -7.89 -9.23 -17.43
C TYR A 182 -6.90 -10.39 -17.34
N ASP A 183 -6.85 -11.22 -18.37
CA ASP A 183 -5.86 -12.31 -18.51
C ASP A 183 -4.45 -11.78 -18.84
N SER A 184 -4.34 -10.53 -19.29
CA SER A 184 -3.09 -9.84 -19.59
C SER A 184 -3.30 -8.31 -19.54
N ASP A 185 -2.22 -7.52 -19.52
CA ASP A 185 -2.31 -6.06 -19.48
C ASP A 185 -3.03 -5.50 -20.74
N PRO A 186 -4.25 -4.94 -20.63
CA PRO A 186 -5.03 -4.47 -21.78
C PRO A 186 -4.37 -3.28 -22.49
N ARG A 187 -3.45 -2.56 -21.83
CA ARG A 187 -2.69 -1.47 -22.45
C ARG A 187 -1.61 -1.99 -23.41
N LYS A 188 -1.13 -3.22 -23.20
CA LYS A 188 -0.13 -3.89 -24.04
C LYS A 188 -0.74 -4.87 -25.02
N ASN A 189 -1.85 -5.49 -24.63
CA ASN A 189 -2.59 -6.46 -25.42
C ASN A 189 -4.06 -6.00 -25.59
N PRO A 190 -4.42 -5.36 -26.72
CA PRO A 190 -5.80 -4.92 -26.96
C PRO A 190 -6.82 -6.07 -27.05
N GLN A 191 -6.36 -7.32 -27.06
CA GLN A 191 -7.20 -8.54 -27.10
C GLN A 191 -7.36 -9.18 -25.72
N ALA A 192 -6.82 -8.58 -24.65
CA ALA A 192 -6.99 -9.04 -23.28
C ALA A 192 -8.49 -9.14 -22.92
N LYS A 193 -8.85 -10.21 -22.20
CA LYS A 193 -10.25 -10.52 -21.84
C LYS A 193 -10.42 -10.59 -20.33
#